data_5ebb5f632db8fdec271cf7dcd5ab68ad
#
_entry.id   5ebb5f632db8fdec271cf7dcd5ab68ad
#
_cell.length_a   1.000
_cell.length_b   1.000
_cell.length_c   1.000
_cell.angle_alpha   90.00
_cell.angle_beta   90.00
_cell.angle_gamma   90.00
#
_symmetry.space_group_name_H-M   'P 1'
#
loop_
_entity.id
_entity.type
_entity.pdbx_description
1 polymer ?
#
loop_
_entity_poly.entity_id
_entity_poly.type
_entity_poly.pdbx_seq_one_letter_code
_entity_poly.pdbx_strand_id
1 'polypeptide(L)'
;RMTDNIIGSSYHNVHHFISKSKWSRSLVDERRLKLMNKCNQTRIRNGFALIIDDSGHRKSGNFTSGVGRQYIGEIGKTDNGIVIVTTHLYDGVRSLPLDVELYQHADSLPLGKEDKDFVKKPDIALKLINQTRERKYRPGIVLIDGGYGNNSTFLQQLEKLKLNYIGGL
;
A
#
# COMPACT_ATOMS: atom_id res chain seq x y z
N ARG A 1 -3.03 2.92 -22.95
CA ARG A 1 -1.69 2.34 -22.67
C ARG A 1 -0.86 3.34 -21.88
N MET A 2 0.17 2.85 -21.15
CA MET A 2 1.03 3.74 -20.35
C MET A 2 1.71 4.82 -21.19
N THR A 3 2.06 4.49 -22.43
CA THR A 3 2.67 5.40 -23.42
C THR A 3 1.71 6.46 -23.97
N ASP A 4 0.40 6.26 -23.87
CA ASP A 4 -0.57 7.18 -24.45
C ASP A 4 -0.62 8.52 -23.69
N ASN A 5 -0.10 8.51 -22.44
CA ASN A 5 -0.05 9.69 -21.57
C ASN A 5 1.35 10.29 -21.42
N ILE A 6 2.36 9.78 -22.13
CA ILE A 6 3.75 10.26 -22.05
C ILE A 6 4.17 10.83 -23.41
N ILE A 7 4.12 12.15 -23.53
CA ILE A 7 4.48 12.84 -24.76
C ILE A 7 5.97 12.62 -25.07
N GLY A 8 6.25 12.20 -26.31
CA GLY A 8 7.63 12.04 -26.82
C GLY A 8 8.34 10.76 -26.39
N SER A 9 7.65 9.80 -25.74
CA SER A 9 8.27 8.54 -25.35
C SER A 9 7.69 7.35 -26.10
N SER A 10 8.56 6.43 -26.53
CA SER A 10 8.16 5.16 -27.15
C SER A 10 7.83 4.10 -26.10
N TYR A 11 7.07 3.07 -26.49
CA TYR A 11 6.85 1.89 -25.66
C TYR A 11 8.16 1.26 -25.15
N HIS A 12 9.16 1.15 -26.04
CA HIS A 12 10.47 0.57 -25.67
C HIS A 12 11.18 1.37 -24.60
N ASN A 13 11.14 2.71 -24.66
CA ASN A 13 11.76 3.57 -23.66
C ASN A 13 11.08 3.42 -22.30
N VAL A 14 9.74 3.40 -22.26
CA VAL A 14 8.98 3.22 -21.02
C VAL A 14 9.19 1.81 -20.45
N HIS A 15 9.15 0.78 -21.31
CA HIS A 15 9.43 -0.60 -20.88
C HIS A 15 10.85 -0.75 -20.33
N HIS A 16 11.87 -0.21 -21.03
CA HIS A 16 13.26 -0.22 -20.55
C HIS A 16 13.39 0.51 -19.22
N PHE A 17 12.78 1.69 -19.08
CA PHE A 17 12.79 2.43 -17.82
C PHE A 17 12.27 1.60 -16.65
N ILE A 18 11.11 0.94 -16.80
CA ILE A 18 10.49 0.16 -15.73
C ILE A 18 11.26 -1.14 -15.42
N SER A 19 11.77 -1.84 -16.47
CA SER A 19 12.29 -3.20 -16.32
C SER A 19 13.81 -3.28 -16.19
N LYS A 20 14.55 -2.29 -16.68
CA LYS A 20 16.02 -2.35 -16.81
C LYS A 20 16.77 -1.17 -16.17
N SER A 21 16.16 0.02 -16.13
CA SER A 21 16.84 1.20 -15.57
C SER A 21 17.00 1.08 -14.06
N LYS A 22 18.17 1.49 -13.59
CA LYS A 22 18.46 1.56 -12.15
C LYS A 22 17.87 2.83 -11.58
N TRP A 23 16.77 2.72 -10.86
CA TRP A 23 16.17 3.82 -10.10
C TRP A 23 15.86 3.39 -8.67
N SER A 24 15.89 4.34 -7.76
CA SER A 24 15.59 4.10 -6.35
C SER A 24 14.12 4.39 -6.08
N ARG A 25 13.37 3.38 -5.62
CA ARG A 25 11.98 3.53 -5.16
C ARG A 25 11.85 4.63 -4.12
N SER A 26 12.74 4.66 -3.12
CA SER A 26 12.71 5.65 -2.04
C SER A 26 12.89 7.09 -2.55
N LEU A 27 13.85 7.32 -3.46
CA LEU A 27 14.06 8.65 -4.05
C LEU A 27 12.88 9.12 -4.89
N VAL A 28 12.26 8.21 -5.65
CA VAL A 28 11.04 8.52 -6.43
C VAL A 28 9.90 8.89 -5.48
N ASP A 29 9.71 8.11 -4.42
CA ASP A 29 8.65 8.36 -3.44
C ASP A 29 8.85 9.67 -2.69
N GLU A 30 10.06 9.95 -2.21
CA GLU A 30 10.39 11.24 -1.61
C GLU A 30 10.10 12.41 -2.55
N ARG A 31 10.46 12.28 -3.83
CA ARG A 31 10.21 13.32 -4.82
C ARG A 31 8.71 13.52 -5.05
N ARG A 32 7.97 12.43 -5.15
CA ARG A 32 6.50 12.43 -5.26
C ARG A 32 5.87 13.18 -4.08
N LEU A 33 6.24 12.83 -2.85
CA LEU A 33 5.72 13.47 -1.64
C LEU A 33 6.09 14.96 -1.56
N LYS A 34 7.31 15.33 -1.97
CA LYS A 34 7.71 16.75 -2.06
C LYS A 34 6.84 17.52 -3.06
N LEU A 35 6.53 16.93 -4.21
CA LEU A 35 5.66 17.54 -5.21
C LEU A 35 4.22 17.64 -4.70
N MET A 36 3.67 16.60 -4.10
CA MET A 36 2.35 16.61 -3.46
C MET A 36 2.22 17.75 -2.45
N ASN A 37 3.23 17.96 -1.61
CA ASN A 37 3.19 19.01 -0.60
C ASN A 37 3.38 20.44 -1.17
N LYS A 38 4.00 20.58 -2.33
CA LYS A 38 4.14 21.87 -3.02
C LYS A 38 2.87 22.32 -3.74
N CYS A 39 2.10 21.37 -4.27
CA CYS A 39 0.89 21.64 -5.03
C CYS A 39 -0.31 21.82 -4.09
N ASN A 40 -1.01 22.96 -4.20
CA ASN A 40 -2.18 23.25 -3.35
C ASN A 40 -3.32 22.23 -3.53
N GLN A 41 -3.46 21.62 -4.71
CA GLN A 41 -4.49 20.62 -5.00
C GLN A 41 -4.18 19.25 -4.37
N THR A 42 -2.91 18.97 -4.05
CA THR A 42 -2.47 17.67 -3.51
C THR A 42 -1.76 17.77 -2.17
N ARG A 43 -1.63 18.98 -1.61
CA ARG A 43 -1.01 19.19 -0.31
C ARG A 43 -1.77 18.46 0.78
N ILE A 44 -1.05 17.66 1.56
CA ILE A 44 -1.57 16.99 2.75
C ILE A 44 -1.83 18.02 3.83
N ARG A 45 -3.02 17.98 4.43
CA ARG A 45 -3.42 18.85 5.52
C ARG A 45 -3.59 18.06 6.81
N ASN A 46 -3.42 18.71 7.97
CA ASN A 46 -3.75 18.11 9.26
C ASN A 46 -5.26 17.82 9.33
N GLY A 47 -5.63 16.79 10.05
CA GLY A 47 -7.02 16.36 10.20
C GLY A 47 -7.54 15.43 9.10
N PHE A 48 -6.69 14.96 8.20
CA PHE A 48 -7.06 13.94 7.21
C PHE A 48 -7.32 12.57 7.87
N ALA A 49 -8.12 11.75 7.22
CA ALA A 49 -8.23 10.34 7.54
C ALA A 49 -7.12 9.55 6.82
N LEU A 50 -6.50 8.61 7.52
CA LEU A 50 -5.59 7.62 6.94
C LEU A 50 -6.39 6.35 6.66
N ILE A 51 -6.63 6.06 5.40
CA ILE A 51 -7.31 4.84 4.96
C ILE A 51 -6.28 3.75 4.75
N ILE A 52 -6.53 2.56 5.29
CA ILE A 52 -5.72 1.37 5.08
C ILE A 52 -6.59 0.31 4.45
N ASP A 53 -6.12 -0.25 3.35
CA ASP A 53 -6.86 -1.24 2.60
C ASP A 53 -5.92 -2.16 1.81
N ASP A 54 -6.45 -3.32 1.42
CA ASP A 54 -5.79 -4.28 0.57
C ASP A 54 -6.24 -4.11 -0.88
N SER A 55 -5.31 -4.19 -1.81
CA SER A 55 -5.63 -4.26 -3.23
C SER A 55 -5.00 -5.51 -3.84
N GLY A 56 -5.83 -6.36 -4.43
CA GLY A 56 -5.39 -7.59 -5.07
C GLY A 56 -5.46 -7.51 -6.58
N HIS A 57 -4.51 -8.15 -7.26
CA HIS A 57 -4.51 -8.27 -8.71
C HIS A 57 -4.21 -9.70 -9.14
N ARG A 58 -5.10 -10.26 -9.98
CA ARG A 58 -4.98 -11.62 -10.52
C ARG A 58 -3.73 -11.77 -11.37
N LYS A 59 -3.06 -12.92 -11.27
CA LYS A 59 -1.89 -13.30 -12.07
C LYS A 59 -2.08 -14.67 -12.72
N SER A 60 -1.66 -14.79 -13.98
CA SER A 60 -1.70 -16.05 -14.71
C SER A 60 -0.47 -16.95 -14.40
N GLY A 61 0.66 -16.35 -13.98
CA GLY A 61 1.90 -17.07 -13.71
C GLY A 61 2.29 -17.04 -12.24
N ASN A 62 3.30 -17.87 -11.89
CA ASN A 62 3.75 -18.09 -10.52
C ASN A 62 5.11 -17.46 -10.19
N PHE A 63 5.71 -16.72 -11.15
CA PHE A 63 7.07 -16.16 -10.99
C PHE A 63 7.11 -14.73 -10.42
N THR A 64 5.95 -14.09 -10.26
CA THR A 64 5.90 -12.76 -9.64
C THR A 64 6.11 -12.89 -8.14
N SER A 65 6.98 -12.07 -7.56
CA SER A 65 7.16 -12.01 -6.10
C SER A 65 5.83 -11.79 -5.39
N GLY A 66 5.60 -12.52 -4.29
CA GLY A 66 4.37 -12.46 -3.51
C GLY A 66 3.14 -13.11 -4.13
N VAL A 67 3.29 -13.77 -5.30
CA VAL A 67 2.19 -14.49 -5.93
C VAL A 67 1.82 -15.72 -5.11
N GLY A 68 0.53 -15.95 -4.97
CA GLY A 68 -0.01 -17.13 -4.29
C GLY A 68 -1.52 -17.20 -4.42
N ARG A 69 -2.11 -18.31 -3.95
CA ARG A 69 -3.56 -18.51 -3.95
C ARG A 69 -4.17 -17.75 -2.76
N GLN A 70 -4.73 -16.60 -3.01
CA GLN A 70 -5.27 -15.71 -1.97
C GLN A 70 -6.55 -15.01 -2.45
N TYR A 71 -7.29 -14.41 -1.52
CA TYR A 71 -8.49 -13.67 -1.86
C TYR A 71 -8.12 -12.39 -2.64
N ILE A 72 -8.75 -12.23 -3.79
CA ILE A 72 -8.55 -11.08 -4.69
C ILE A 72 -9.86 -10.29 -4.73
N GLY A 73 -9.88 -9.13 -4.06
CA GLY A 73 -11.07 -8.30 -3.93
C GLY A 73 -11.68 -7.87 -5.28
N GLU A 74 -10.84 -7.59 -6.28
CA GLU A 74 -11.27 -7.23 -7.64
C GLU A 74 -12.23 -8.26 -8.28
N ILE A 75 -12.05 -9.54 -7.98
CA ILE A 75 -12.85 -10.63 -8.52
C ILE A 75 -13.74 -11.33 -7.49
N GLY A 76 -13.73 -10.88 -6.23
CA GLY A 76 -14.58 -11.38 -5.16
C GLY A 76 -14.36 -12.85 -4.77
N LYS A 77 -13.22 -13.44 -5.10
CA LYS A 77 -12.91 -14.85 -4.81
C LYS A 77 -11.41 -15.10 -4.61
N THR A 78 -11.11 -16.30 -4.08
CA THR A 78 -9.73 -16.79 -4.00
C THR A 78 -9.24 -17.24 -5.37
N ASP A 79 -8.13 -16.67 -5.82
CA ASP A 79 -7.47 -17.01 -7.09
C ASP A 79 -5.96 -16.78 -6.96
N ASN A 80 -5.19 -17.16 -7.99
CA ASN A 80 -3.78 -16.88 -8.07
C ASN A 80 -3.55 -15.39 -8.33
N GLY A 81 -2.76 -14.73 -7.49
CA GLY A 81 -2.52 -13.29 -7.61
C GLY A 81 -1.56 -12.74 -6.59
N ILE A 82 -1.40 -11.43 -6.62
CA ILE A 82 -0.64 -10.65 -5.65
C ILE A 82 -1.59 -9.75 -4.90
N VAL A 83 -1.25 -9.44 -3.64
CA VAL A 83 -1.95 -8.45 -2.83
C VAL A 83 -0.96 -7.42 -2.32
N ILE A 84 -1.36 -6.19 -2.32
CA ILE A 84 -0.62 -5.07 -1.73
C ILE A 84 -1.44 -4.47 -0.60
N VAL A 85 -0.78 -4.05 0.46
CA VAL A 85 -1.37 -3.21 1.51
C VAL A 85 -1.08 -1.76 1.15
N THR A 86 -2.09 -0.93 1.15
CA THR A 86 -2.00 0.48 0.75
C THR A 86 -2.42 1.41 1.86
N THR A 87 -1.89 2.62 1.85
CA THR A 87 -2.39 3.72 2.67
C THR A 87 -2.74 4.91 1.80
N HIS A 88 -3.87 5.55 2.12
CA HIS A 88 -4.37 6.72 1.43
C HIS A 88 -4.66 7.83 2.43
N LEU A 89 -4.43 9.06 2.01
CA LEU A 89 -4.84 10.25 2.75
C LEU A 89 -6.16 10.75 2.19
N TYR A 90 -7.16 10.89 3.05
CA TYR A 90 -8.48 11.38 2.65
C TYR A 90 -8.84 12.62 3.47
N ASP A 91 -9.10 13.74 2.80
CA ASP A 91 -9.40 15.02 3.40
C ASP A 91 -10.90 15.42 3.35
N GLY A 92 -11.76 14.44 3.05
CA GLY A 92 -13.19 14.65 2.84
C GLY A 92 -13.58 14.90 1.38
N VAL A 93 -12.62 15.26 0.53
CA VAL A 93 -12.84 15.56 -0.90
C VAL A 93 -11.93 14.73 -1.79
N ARG A 94 -10.68 14.56 -1.38
CA ARG A 94 -9.63 13.92 -2.19
C ARG A 94 -9.06 12.71 -1.48
N SER A 95 -8.81 11.65 -2.23
CA SER A 95 -8.04 10.49 -1.80
C SER A 95 -6.69 10.51 -2.50
N LEU A 96 -5.61 10.60 -1.75
CA LEU A 96 -4.25 10.67 -2.26
C LEU A 96 -3.46 9.43 -1.81
N PRO A 97 -2.91 8.63 -2.74
CA PRO A 97 -2.11 7.46 -2.37
C PRO A 97 -0.86 7.91 -1.62
N LEU A 98 -0.60 7.32 -0.46
CA LEU A 98 0.56 7.63 0.35
C LEU A 98 1.64 6.57 0.21
N ASP A 99 1.37 5.36 0.66
CA ASP A 99 2.32 4.27 0.64
C ASP A 99 1.70 2.97 0.12
N VAL A 100 2.56 2.06 -0.30
CA VAL A 100 2.20 0.72 -0.75
C VAL A 100 3.29 -0.27 -0.35
N GLU A 101 2.88 -1.46 0.13
CA GLU A 101 3.80 -2.56 0.41
C GLU A 101 3.23 -3.87 -0.14
N LEU A 102 4.10 -4.67 -0.78
CA LEU A 102 3.71 -5.98 -1.29
C LEU A 102 3.56 -6.96 -0.12
N TYR A 103 2.42 -7.65 -0.04
CA TYR A 103 2.25 -8.78 0.85
C TYR A 103 2.93 -10.02 0.23
N GLN A 104 3.89 -10.59 0.94
CA GLN A 104 4.52 -11.84 0.55
C GLN A 104 3.64 -13.00 1.05
N HIS A 105 2.89 -13.63 0.14
CA HIS A 105 2.09 -14.79 0.50
C HIS A 105 2.99 -15.96 0.92
N ALA A 106 2.58 -16.72 1.92
CA ALA A 106 3.38 -17.82 2.47
C ALA A 106 3.83 -18.83 1.38
N ASP A 107 2.95 -19.14 0.41
CA ASP A 107 3.27 -20.05 -0.70
C ASP A 107 4.36 -19.53 -1.64
N SER A 108 4.68 -18.23 -1.58
CA SER A 108 5.77 -17.62 -2.36
C SER A 108 7.11 -17.62 -1.64
N LEU A 109 7.15 -18.11 -0.41
CA LEU A 109 8.32 -18.11 0.45
C LEU A 109 8.84 -19.54 0.68
N PRO A 110 10.18 -19.76 0.70
CA PRO A 110 10.76 -21.10 0.86
C PRO A 110 10.31 -21.87 2.10
N LEU A 111 10.12 -21.18 3.23
CA LEU A 111 9.70 -21.75 4.51
C LEU A 111 8.24 -21.41 4.86
N GLY A 112 7.47 -20.92 3.90
CA GLY A 112 6.07 -20.58 4.12
C GLY A 112 5.89 -19.53 5.22
N LYS A 113 5.02 -19.80 6.18
CA LYS A 113 4.76 -18.90 7.33
C LYS A 113 5.92 -18.82 8.34
N GLU A 114 6.83 -19.80 8.31
CA GLU A 114 8.02 -19.83 9.16
C GLU A 114 9.22 -19.10 8.53
N ASP A 115 9.02 -18.57 7.32
CA ASP A 115 10.05 -17.79 6.65
C ASP A 115 10.25 -16.45 7.36
N LYS A 116 11.53 -16.05 7.52
CA LYS A 116 11.89 -14.76 8.16
C LYS A 116 11.31 -13.54 7.47
N ASP A 117 11.02 -13.66 6.18
CA ASP A 117 10.47 -12.58 5.36
C ASP A 117 8.93 -12.59 5.34
N PHE A 118 8.31 -13.57 6.03
CA PHE A 118 6.86 -13.61 6.16
C PHE A 118 6.36 -12.57 7.15
N VAL A 119 5.59 -11.60 6.66
CA VAL A 119 4.97 -10.55 7.47
C VAL A 119 3.45 -10.56 7.24
N LYS A 120 2.68 -10.60 8.30
CA LYS A 120 1.21 -10.55 8.21
C LYS A 120 0.74 -9.17 7.74
N LYS A 121 -0.38 -9.10 7.02
CA LYS A 121 -0.95 -7.85 6.53
C LYS A 121 -1.17 -6.79 7.63
N PRO A 122 -1.69 -7.12 8.84
CA PRO A 122 -1.80 -6.15 9.93
C PRO A 122 -0.44 -5.57 10.37
N ASP A 123 0.62 -6.35 10.34
CA ASP A 123 1.96 -5.87 10.68
C ASP A 123 2.53 -4.96 9.59
N ILE A 124 2.23 -5.26 8.31
CA ILE A 124 2.53 -4.35 7.20
C ILE A 124 1.78 -3.03 7.37
N ALA A 125 0.48 -3.09 7.70
CA ALA A 125 -0.33 -1.90 7.96
C ALA A 125 0.26 -1.03 9.09
N LEU A 126 0.67 -1.64 10.21
CA LEU A 126 1.35 -0.95 11.31
C LEU A 126 2.66 -0.30 10.88
N LYS A 127 3.47 -1.00 10.06
CA LYS A 127 4.68 -0.43 9.46
C LYS A 127 4.36 0.84 8.67
N LEU A 128 3.34 0.80 7.80
CA LEU A 128 2.94 1.93 6.97
C LEU A 128 2.39 3.11 7.81
N ILE A 129 1.64 2.82 8.89
CA ILE A 129 1.20 3.84 9.85
C ILE A 129 2.40 4.52 10.51
N ASN A 130 3.39 3.74 10.96
CA ASN A 130 4.59 4.29 11.59
C ASN A 130 5.39 5.15 10.60
N GLN A 131 5.56 4.72 9.36
CA GLN A 131 6.19 5.52 8.30
C GLN A 131 5.45 6.86 8.08
N THR A 132 4.11 6.84 8.09
CA THR A 132 3.29 8.05 8.01
C THR A 132 3.62 9.02 9.15
N ARG A 133 3.75 8.52 10.38
CA ARG A 133 4.06 9.31 11.58
C ARG A 133 5.51 9.83 11.59
N GLU A 134 6.47 9.03 11.14
CA GLU A 134 7.88 9.42 10.98
C GLU A 134 8.03 10.59 10.01
N ARG A 135 7.24 10.62 8.95
CA ARG A 135 7.14 11.76 8.02
C ARG A 135 6.44 12.98 8.63
N LYS A 136 6.09 12.93 9.93
CA LYS A 136 5.39 13.99 10.68
C LYS A 136 3.96 14.25 10.22
N TYR A 137 3.36 13.34 9.46
CA TYR A 137 1.94 13.39 9.19
C TYR A 137 1.14 12.94 10.43
N ARG A 138 0.04 13.64 10.72
CA ARG A 138 -0.80 13.37 11.89
C ARG A 138 -2.23 13.13 11.42
N PRO A 139 -2.63 11.86 11.17
CA PRO A 139 -4.00 11.55 10.85
C PRO A 139 -4.91 11.88 12.04
N GLY A 140 -6.08 12.46 11.76
CA GLY A 140 -7.12 12.66 12.76
C GLY A 140 -7.82 11.35 13.13
N ILE A 141 -7.88 10.44 12.16
CA ILE A 141 -8.50 9.12 12.29
C ILE A 141 -7.89 8.11 11.31
N VAL A 142 -7.87 6.84 11.68
CA VAL A 142 -7.52 5.71 10.83
C VAL A 142 -8.79 4.98 10.43
N LEU A 143 -8.98 4.75 9.14
CA LEU A 143 -10.11 3.99 8.59
C LEU A 143 -9.61 2.63 8.09
N ILE A 144 -10.25 1.56 8.54
CA ILE A 144 -9.92 0.17 8.25
C ILE A 144 -11.16 -0.63 7.92
N ASP A 145 -11.02 -1.66 7.13
CA ASP A 145 -12.10 -2.62 6.85
C ASP A 145 -12.24 -3.69 7.95
N GLY A 146 -13.21 -4.61 7.80
CA GLY A 146 -13.43 -5.71 8.73
C GLY A 146 -12.26 -6.70 8.82
N GLY A 147 -11.42 -6.80 7.80
CA GLY A 147 -10.22 -7.65 7.82
C GLY A 147 -9.19 -7.19 8.86
N TYR A 148 -9.05 -5.89 9.05
CA TYR A 148 -8.23 -5.29 10.10
C TYR A 148 -9.03 -5.04 11.38
N GLY A 149 -10.31 -4.64 11.27
CA GLY A 149 -11.19 -4.32 12.39
C GLY A 149 -11.46 -5.50 13.32
N ASN A 150 -11.46 -6.72 12.79
CA ASN A 150 -11.59 -7.95 13.59
C ASN A 150 -10.28 -8.45 14.23
N ASN A 151 -9.16 -7.74 14.08
CA ASN A 151 -7.87 -8.10 14.65
C ASN A 151 -7.60 -7.31 15.93
N SER A 152 -7.94 -7.89 17.09
CA SER A 152 -7.76 -7.25 18.40
C SER A 152 -6.32 -6.83 18.69
N THR A 153 -5.33 -7.61 18.26
CA THR A 153 -3.90 -7.26 18.44
C THR A 153 -3.55 -6.00 17.64
N PHE A 154 -4.04 -5.88 16.41
CA PHE A 154 -3.85 -4.69 15.59
C PHE A 154 -4.52 -3.46 16.23
N LEU A 155 -5.76 -3.59 16.70
CA LEU A 155 -6.48 -2.49 17.34
C LEU A 155 -5.75 -2.02 18.63
N GLN A 156 -5.27 -2.93 19.45
CA GLN A 156 -4.46 -2.58 20.62
C GLN A 156 -3.18 -1.80 20.26
N GLN A 157 -2.56 -2.08 19.09
CA GLN A 157 -1.42 -1.28 18.64
C GLN A 157 -1.84 0.14 18.23
N LEU A 158 -2.99 0.31 17.59
CA LEU A 158 -3.53 1.65 17.29
C LEU A 158 -3.78 2.44 18.57
N GLU A 159 -4.35 1.82 19.60
CA GLU A 159 -4.58 2.43 20.92
C GLU A 159 -3.26 2.84 21.60
N LYS A 160 -2.24 1.95 21.60
CA LYS A 160 -0.90 2.29 22.12
C LYS A 160 -0.28 3.49 21.37
N LEU A 161 -0.56 3.62 20.07
CA LEU A 161 -0.13 4.75 19.28
C LEU A 161 -1.00 6.01 19.48
N LYS A 162 -2.05 5.92 20.31
CA LYS A 162 -3.04 6.98 20.59
C LYS A 162 -3.71 7.48 19.30
N LEU A 163 -4.05 6.56 18.40
CA LEU A 163 -4.74 6.85 17.15
C LEU A 163 -6.22 6.50 17.29
N ASN A 164 -7.09 7.45 16.94
CA ASN A 164 -8.50 7.15 16.75
C ASN A 164 -8.69 6.31 15.49
N TYR A 165 -9.62 5.37 15.52
CA TYR A 165 -9.91 4.53 14.35
C TYR A 165 -11.41 4.23 14.22
N ILE A 166 -11.84 3.96 12.99
CA ILE A 166 -13.12 3.35 12.67
C ILE A 166 -12.82 2.10 11.87
N GLY A 167 -13.34 0.95 12.32
CA GLY A 167 -13.21 -0.34 11.66
C GLY A 167 -14.57 -0.90 11.27
N GLY A 168 -14.65 -1.57 10.10
CA GLY A 168 -15.74 -2.47 9.79
C GLY A 168 -15.69 -3.70 10.73
N LEU A 169 -16.84 -4.26 11.07
CA LEU A 169 -17.00 -5.52 11.80
C LEU A 169 -17.47 -6.60 10.83
#